data_58231146342b25031eef1f20445be3eb
#
_entry.id   58231146342b25031eef1f20445be3eb
#
_cell.length_a   1.000
_cell.length_b   1.000
_cell.length_c   1.000
_cell.angle_alpha   90.00
_cell.angle_beta   90.00
_cell.angle_gamma   90.00
#
_symmetry.space_group_name_H-M   'P 1'
#
loop_
_entity.id
_entity.type
_entity.pdbx_description
1 polymer ?
#
loop_
_entity_poly.entity_id
_entity_poly.type
_entity_poly.pdbx_seq_one_letter_code
_entity_poly.pdbx_strand_id
1 'polypeptide(L)'
;MESHLLLKRLDEIGQSLEQSSHALALIGLGSVGLELHRLDDYSDLDFFVIVEPGYKHTFINDLEWLSKLYPVAYCFLNSPDGYKLLFTDGIFCEFAVFEPDELQEIPFAAGRVIWKQPHVSEAISLPLKRSENRPKRDQNWLVGEALTNLYVGMGREKRGRGLVPARSVG
;
A
#
# COMPACT_ATOMS: atom_id res chain seq x y z
N MET A 1 -2.07 -15.44 9.36
CA MET A 1 -0.68 -14.89 9.21
C MET A 1 -0.36 -14.15 10.48
N GLU A 2 0.82 -14.30 11.02
CA GLU A 2 1.16 -13.62 12.26
C GLU A 2 1.37 -12.13 11.99
N SER A 3 0.72 -11.26 12.75
CA SER A 3 0.79 -9.80 12.62
C SER A 3 2.24 -9.26 12.66
N HIS A 4 3.11 -9.99 13.34
CA HIS A 4 4.54 -9.69 13.41
C HIS A 4 5.25 -9.82 12.04
N LEU A 5 4.76 -10.69 11.13
CA LEU A 5 5.31 -10.81 9.77
C LEU A 5 5.02 -9.56 8.92
N LEU A 6 3.89 -8.91 9.15
CA LEU A 6 3.54 -7.66 8.49
C LEU A 6 4.52 -6.54 8.88
N LEU A 7 4.76 -6.37 10.18
CA LEU A 7 5.71 -5.37 10.67
C LEU A 7 7.13 -5.66 10.18
N LYS A 8 7.54 -6.93 10.20
CA LYS A 8 8.84 -7.35 9.67
C LYS A 8 8.97 -7.01 8.18
N ARG A 9 7.94 -7.30 7.37
CA ARG A 9 7.95 -6.96 5.95
C ARG A 9 8.04 -5.45 5.74
N LEU A 10 7.35 -4.66 6.55
CA LEU A 10 7.40 -3.21 6.48
C LEU A 10 8.81 -2.67 6.80
N ASP A 11 9.48 -3.25 7.78
CA ASP A 11 10.88 -2.93 8.12
C ASP A 11 11.83 -3.33 6.97
N GLU A 12 11.63 -4.49 6.34
CA GLU A 12 12.39 -4.93 5.17
C GLU A 12 12.22 -3.96 3.98
N ILE A 13 11.00 -3.44 3.78
CA ILE A 13 10.73 -2.40 2.78
C ILE A 13 11.52 -1.13 3.11
N GLY A 14 11.54 -0.71 4.37
CA GLY A 14 12.36 0.43 4.82
C GLY A 14 13.85 0.24 4.52
N GLN A 15 14.40 -0.93 4.82
CA GLN A 15 15.79 -1.26 4.52
C GLN A 15 16.08 -1.28 3.01
N SER A 16 15.13 -1.77 2.20
CA SER A 16 15.24 -1.74 0.75
C SER A 16 15.29 -0.31 0.20
N LEU A 17 14.45 0.58 0.75
CA LEU A 17 14.44 1.99 0.38
C LEU A 17 15.72 2.71 0.83
N GLU A 18 16.25 2.39 2.00
CA GLU A 18 17.51 2.91 2.48
C GLU A 18 18.69 2.58 1.54
N GLN A 19 18.66 1.39 0.95
CA GLN A 19 19.66 0.95 -0.03
C GLN A 19 19.41 1.52 -1.43
N SER A 20 18.22 2.01 -1.70
CA SER A 20 17.91 2.66 -2.98
C SER A 20 18.35 4.12 -2.95
N SER A 21 18.77 4.64 -4.11
CA SER A 21 19.01 6.07 -4.24
C SER A 21 17.68 6.81 -4.33
N HIS A 22 17.64 8.05 -3.81
CA HIS A 22 16.52 8.99 -3.97
C HIS A 22 15.24 8.70 -3.16
N ALA A 23 15.20 7.67 -2.33
CA ALA A 23 14.15 7.53 -1.33
C ALA A 23 14.41 8.43 -0.13
N LEU A 24 13.36 9.05 0.40
CA LEU A 24 13.42 9.98 1.53
C LEU A 24 12.80 9.40 2.80
N ALA A 25 11.65 8.75 2.70
CA ALA A 25 10.95 8.20 3.85
C ALA A 25 9.97 7.09 3.47
N LEU A 26 9.66 6.24 4.45
CA LEU A 26 8.58 5.27 4.45
C LEU A 26 7.65 5.58 5.62
N ILE A 27 6.37 5.80 5.31
CA ILE A 27 5.34 6.17 6.28
C ILE A 27 4.29 5.06 6.30
N GLY A 28 4.16 4.37 7.43
CA GLY A 28 3.08 3.40 7.65
C GLY A 28 1.78 4.10 7.99
N LEU A 29 0.68 3.60 7.45
CA LEU A 29 -0.66 4.14 7.62
C LEU A 29 -1.58 3.11 8.30
N GLY A 30 -2.70 3.58 8.85
CA GLY A 30 -3.71 2.71 9.44
C GLY A 30 -3.15 1.77 10.50
N SER A 31 -3.43 0.46 10.37
CA SER A 31 -3.03 -0.56 11.35
C SER A 31 -1.53 -0.80 11.44
N VAL A 32 -0.75 -0.46 10.42
CA VAL A 32 0.72 -0.47 10.47
C VAL A 32 1.32 0.91 10.73
N GLY A 33 0.47 1.93 10.82
CA GLY A 33 0.81 3.29 11.21
C GLY A 33 0.61 3.54 12.70
N LEU A 34 -0.28 4.47 13.03
CA LEU A 34 -0.58 4.86 14.43
C LEU A 34 -1.60 3.94 15.10
N GLU A 35 -2.35 3.15 14.35
CA GLU A 35 -3.43 2.28 14.85
C GLU A 35 -2.95 0.84 15.09
N LEU A 36 -1.73 0.64 15.61
CA LEU A 36 -1.14 -0.68 15.85
C LEU A 36 -2.02 -1.61 16.70
N HIS A 37 -2.89 -1.07 17.54
CA HIS A 37 -3.86 -1.85 18.32
C HIS A 37 -4.93 -2.53 17.45
N ARG A 38 -5.05 -2.15 16.19
CA ARG A 38 -5.95 -2.76 15.19
C ARG A 38 -5.25 -3.78 14.30
N LEU A 39 -3.94 -3.94 14.46
CA LEU A 39 -3.16 -4.90 13.68
C LEU A 39 -3.55 -6.33 14.05
N ASP A 40 -3.97 -7.10 13.07
CA ASP A 40 -4.35 -8.50 13.19
C ASP A 40 -3.83 -9.32 11.99
N ASP A 41 -4.16 -10.59 11.97
CA ASP A 41 -3.73 -11.52 10.91
C ASP A 41 -4.39 -11.27 9.54
N TYR A 42 -5.40 -10.40 9.50
CA TYR A 42 -6.13 -10.01 8.29
C TYR A 42 -5.77 -8.61 7.82
N SER A 43 -4.88 -7.94 8.55
CA SER A 43 -4.42 -6.61 8.18
C SER A 43 -3.54 -6.65 6.93
N ASP A 44 -3.54 -5.56 6.19
CA ASP A 44 -2.68 -5.31 5.05
C ASP A 44 -1.61 -4.26 5.39
N LEU A 45 -0.63 -4.12 4.50
CA LEU A 45 0.37 -3.07 4.58
C LEU A 45 -0.12 -1.86 3.79
N ASP A 46 -0.45 -0.79 4.50
CA ASP A 46 -0.83 0.48 3.91
C ASP A 46 0.27 1.51 4.20
N PHE A 47 0.87 2.07 3.16
CA PHE A 47 2.04 2.95 3.33
C PHE A 47 2.26 3.94 2.19
N PHE A 48 2.96 5.03 2.51
CA PHE A 48 3.51 5.97 1.55
C PHE A 48 5.03 5.84 1.47
N VAL A 49 5.56 5.93 0.25
CA VAL A 49 6.97 6.12 -0.03
C VAL A 49 7.18 7.55 -0.48
N ILE A 50 8.05 8.28 0.21
CA ILE A 50 8.40 9.65 -0.16
C ILE A 50 9.77 9.62 -0.82
N VAL A 51 9.87 10.25 -1.98
CA VAL A 51 11.07 10.26 -2.82
C VAL A 51 11.50 11.68 -3.15
N GLU A 52 12.73 11.84 -3.57
CA GLU A 52 13.25 13.13 -4.02
C GLU A 52 12.48 13.65 -5.24
N PRO A 53 12.35 14.98 -5.38
CA PRO A 53 11.71 15.58 -6.56
C PRO A 53 12.32 15.08 -7.88
N GLY A 54 11.43 14.67 -8.80
CA GLY A 54 11.81 14.14 -10.11
C GLY A 54 12.01 12.62 -10.16
N TYR A 55 11.94 11.91 -9.03
CA TYR A 55 12.19 10.46 -8.99
C TYR A 55 10.92 9.60 -8.78
N LYS A 56 9.76 10.20 -8.61
CA LYS A 56 8.50 9.47 -8.42
C LYS A 56 8.27 8.40 -9.49
N HIS A 57 8.41 8.77 -10.76
CA HIS A 57 8.20 7.83 -11.87
C HIS A 57 9.19 6.66 -11.88
N THR A 58 10.41 6.87 -11.42
CA THR A 58 11.39 5.78 -11.27
C THR A 58 10.88 4.71 -10.32
N PHE A 59 10.34 5.10 -9.15
CA PHE A 59 9.81 4.18 -8.15
C PHE A 59 8.48 3.55 -8.54
N ILE A 60 7.69 4.21 -9.38
CA ILE A 60 6.42 3.67 -9.89
C ILE A 60 6.66 2.71 -11.06
N ASN A 61 7.57 3.03 -11.96
CA ASN A 61 7.82 2.22 -13.16
C ASN A 61 8.67 0.99 -12.89
N ASP A 62 9.45 0.99 -11.83
CA ASP A 62 10.29 -0.12 -11.41
C ASP A 62 10.04 -0.46 -9.95
N LEU A 63 9.42 -1.62 -9.71
CA LEU A 63 9.10 -2.12 -8.38
C LEU A 63 10.17 -3.09 -7.84
N GLU A 64 11.40 -3.06 -8.35
CA GLU A 64 12.49 -3.93 -7.88
C GLU A 64 12.74 -3.74 -6.37
N TRP A 65 12.55 -2.54 -5.85
CA TRP A 65 12.66 -2.23 -4.42
C TRP A 65 11.66 -3.02 -3.54
N LEU A 66 10.59 -3.59 -4.13
CA LEU A 66 9.66 -4.53 -3.48
C LEU A 66 9.90 -5.97 -3.93
N SER A 67 10.01 -6.22 -5.23
CA SER A 67 10.07 -7.58 -5.78
C SER A 67 11.35 -8.34 -5.40
N LYS A 68 12.44 -7.63 -5.10
CA LYS A 68 13.66 -8.24 -4.57
C LYS A 68 13.53 -8.76 -3.13
N LEU A 69 12.56 -8.27 -2.36
CA LEU A 69 12.33 -8.70 -0.99
C LEU A 69 11.59 -10.03 -0.93
N TYR A 70 10.57 -10.16 -1.77
CA TYR A 70 9.76 -11.37 -1.86
C TYR A 70 9.07 -11.45 -3.23
N PRO A 71 8.82 -12.65 -3.78
CA PRO A 71 8.14 -12.79 -5.05
C PRO A 71 6.74 -12.19 -5.05
N VAL A 72 6.41 -11.44 -6.09
CA VAL A 72 5.12 -10.81 -6.29
C VAL A 72 4.19 -11.76 -7.05
N ALA A 73 3.06 -12.09 -6.46
CA ALA A 73 2.03 -12.92 -7.09
C ALA A 73 1.16 -12.11 -8.06
N TYR A 74 0.83 -10.88 -7.68
CA TYR A 74 -0.01 -10.00 -8.47
C TYR A 74 0.18 -8.54 -8.07
N CYS A 75 0.12 -7.64 -9.03
CA CYS A 75 0.06 -6.19 -8.76
C CYS A 75 -0.67 -5.46 -9.88
N PHE A 76 -1.28 -4.35 -9.56
CA PHE A 76 -1.83 -3.43 -10.54
C PHE A 76 -1.77 -1.98 -10.05
N LEU A 77 -1.62 -1.08 -11.00
CA LEU A 77 -1.64 0.36 -10.76
C LEU A 77 -3.07 0.78 -10.41
N ASN A 78 -3.31 1.11 -9.14
CA ASN A 78 -4.64 1.43 -8.63
C ASN A 78 -4.95 2.93 -8.70
N SER A 79 -3.90 3.74 -8.83
CA SER A 79 -3.96 5.18 -9.07
C SER A 79 -2.70 5.62 -9.81
N PRO A 80 -2.63 6.85 -10.34
CA PRO A 80 -1.38 7.37 -10.93
C PRO A 80 -0.20 7.36 -9.96
N ASP A 81 -0.47 7.30 -8.67
CA ASP A 81 0.51 7.44 -7.59
C ASP A 81 0.95 6.10 -6.98
N GLY A 82 0.22 5.00 -7.22
CA GLY A 82 0.52 3.78 -6.50
C GLY A 82 -0.19 2.51 -6.94
N TYR A 83 0.10 1.46 -6.22
CA TYR A 83 -0.28 0.08 -6.55
C TYR A 83 -1.03 -0.60 -5.41
N LYS A 84 -1.80 -1.61 -5.81
CA LYS A 84 -2.15 -2.75 -4.96
C LYS A 84 -1.30 -3.94 -5.37
N LEU A 85 -0.66 -4.60 -4.40
CA LEU A 85 0.30 -5.65 -4.62
C LEU A 85 0.10 -6.79 -3.64
N LEU A 86 0.12 -8.03 -4.15
CA LEU A 86 0.07 -9.24 -3.36
C LEU A 86 1.38 -10.01 -3.51
N PHE A 87 2.07 -10.27 -2.41
CA PHE A 87 3.20 -11.18 -2.38
C PHE A 87 2.74 -12.65 -2.37
N THR A 88 3.62 -13.56 -2.81
CA THR A 88 3.29 -14.99 -2.87
C THR A 88 3.09 -15.64 -1.50
N ASP A 89 3.54 -15.01 -0.42
CA ASP A 89 3.30 -15.44 0.96
C ASP A 89 1.97 -14.94 1.55
N GLY A 90 1.17 -14.23 0.74
CA GLY A 90 -0.15 -13.74 1.11
C GLY A 90 -0.18 -12.35 1.73
N ILE A 91 0.97 -11.69 1.93
CA ILE A 91 1.00 -10.30 2.38
C ILE A 91 0.50 -9.39 1.26
N PHE A 92 -0.55 -8.64 1.57
CA PHE A 92 -1.14 -7.65 0.68
C PHE A 92 -0.69 -6.24 1.06
N CYS A 93 -0.37 -5.44 0.05
CA CYS A 93 0.06 -4.05 0.20
C CYS A 93 -0.82 -3.12 -0.64
N GLU A 94 -1.15 -1.98 -0.07
CA GLU A 94 -1.61 -0.81 -0.82
C GLU A 94 -0.65 0.34 -0.54
N PHE A 95 -0.06 0.91 -1.58
CA PHE A 95 0.91 1.97 -1.38
C PHE A 95 0.86 3.03 -2.47
N ALA A 96 1.32 4.22 -2.12
CA ALA A 96 1.54 5.30 -3.06
C ALA A 96 2.93 5.91 -2.89
N VAL A 97 3.46 6.47 -3.98
CA VAL A 97 4.73 7.17 -4.03
C VAL A 97 4.45 8.65 -4.25
N PHE A 98 4.99 9.50 -3.39
CA PHE A 98 4.84 10.94 -3.47
C PHE A 98 6.17 11.66 -3.36
N GLU A 99 6.22 12.85 -3.94
CA GLU A 99 7.27 13.83 -3.66
C GLU A 99 6.82 14.73 -2.50
N PRO A 100 7.74 15.39 -1.78
CA PRO A 100 7.38 16.19 -0.60
C PRO A 100 6.31 17.27 -0.86
N ASP A 101 6.36 17.93 -2.02
CA ASP A 101 5.39 18.97 -2.37
C ASP A 101 3.98 18.38 -2.59
N GLU A 102 3.89 17.21 -3.22
CA GLU A 102 2.62 16.51 -3.40
C GLU A 102 1.99 16.10 -2.06
N LEU A 103 2.83 15.63 -1.12
CA LEU A 103 2.38 15.22 0.21
C LEU A 103 1.74 16.37 0.99
N GLN A 104 2.19 17.60 0.75
CA GLN A 104 1.61 18.81 1.36
C GLN A 104 0.20 19.11 0.84
N GLU A 105 -0.12 18.69 -0.38
CA GLU A 105 -1.38 19.00 -1.06
C GLU A 105 -2.46 17.94 -0.86
N ILE A 106 -2.09 16.71 -0.48
CA ILE A 106 -3.05 15.62 -0.31
C ILE A 106 -3.56 15.52 1.14
N PRO A 107 -4.85 15.22 1.35
CA PRO A 107 -5.36 14.88 2.67
C PRO A 107 -5.06 13.40 2.97
N PHE A 108 -4.46 13.13 4.12
CA PHE A 108 -4.28 11.78 4.63
C PHE A 108 -4.37 11.74 6.15
N ALA A 109 -4.58 10.56 6.73
CA ALA A 109 -4.49 10.39 8.17
C ALA A 109 -3.02 10.37 8.61
N ALA A 110 -2.71 10.97 9.76
CA ALA A 110 -1.35 10.94 10.31
C ALA A 110 -0.81 9.51 10.34
N GLY A 111 0.42 9.33 9.87
CA GLY A 111 1.10 8.04 9.80
C GLY A 111 2.23 7.91 10.82
N ARG A 112 2.91 6.78 10.78
CA ARG A 112 4.10 6.48 11.56
C ARG A 112 5.31 6.40 10.64
N VAL A 113 6.37 7.14 10.95
CA VAL A 113 7.63 7.00 10.22
C VAL A 113 8.23 5.63 10.53
N ILE A 114 8.38 4.80 9.49
CA ILE A 114 9.03 3.49 9.59
C ILE A 114 10.52 3.66 9.36
N TRP A 115 10.86 4.41 8.33
CA TRP A 115 12.22 4.77 7.97
C TRP A 115 12.25 6.16 7.34
N LYS A 116 13.32 6.88 7.50
CA LYS A 116 13.58 8.15 6.82
C LYS A 116 15.07 8.45 6.73
N GLN A 117 15.44 9.28 5.78
CA GLN A 117 16.77 9.88 5.72
C GLN A 117 17.01 10.76 6.96
N PRO A 118 18.26 10.86 7.47
CA PRO A 118 18.57 11.63 8.70
C PRO A 118 18.17 13.11 8.62
N HIS A 119 18.21 13.71 7.43
CA HIS A 119 17.87 15.12 7.20
C HIS A 119 16.37 15.40 7.05
N VAL A 120 15.56 14.34 6.94
CA VAL A 120 14.09 14.46 6.79
C VAL A 120 13.44 14.61 8.15
N SER A 121 12.50 15.55 8.28
CA SER A 121 11.77 15.78 9.54
C SER A 121 10.78 14.64 9.82
N GLU A 122 10.60 14.28 11.10
CA GLU A 122 9.53 13.39 11.58
C GLU A 122 8.13 13.92 11.23
N ALA A 123 7.99 15.24 11.09
CA ALA A 123 6.72 15.87 10.72
C ALA A 123 6.22 15.49 9.32
N ILE A 124 7.04 14.81 8.50
CA ILE A 124 6.64 14.31 7.19
C ILE A 124 5.46 13.33 7.26
N SER A 125 5.28 12.66 8.38
CA SER A 125 4.16 11.74 8.62
C SER A 125 2.85 12.42 9.03
N LEU A 126 2.86 13.75 9.15
CA LEU A 126 1.70 14.53 9.56
C LEU A 126 1.10 15.26 8.36
N PRO A 127 -0.21 15.15 8.11
CA PRO A 127 -0.85 15.87 7.03
C PRO A 127 -0.89 17.37 7.32
N LEU A 128 -0.58 18.20 6.34
CA LEU A 128 -0.80 19.64 6.39
C LEU A 128 -2.27 19.96 6.11
N LYS A 129 -2.88 19.24 5.17
CA LYS A 129 -4.32 19.29 4.92
C LYS A 129 -5.00 18.19 5.73
N ARG A 130 -5.88 18.57 6.64
CA ARG A 130 -6.73 17.60 7.34
C ARG A 130 -7.62 16.92 6.33
N SER A 131 -7.66 15.60 6.39
CA SER A 131 -8.76 14.85 5.78
C SER A 131 -10.04 15.36 6.42
N GLU A 132 -10.84 16.13 5.68
CA GLU A 132 -12.21 16.37 6.10
C GLU A 132 -12.84 15.00 6.25
N ASN A 133 -13.49 14.77 7.40
CA ASN A 133 -14.17 13.52 7.74
C ASN A 133 -15.08 13.10 6.58
N ARG A 134 -14.52 12.45 5.56
CA ARG A 134 -15.35 11.67 4.65
C ARG A 134 -15.91 10.54 5.48
N PRO A 135 -17.24 10.36 5.46
CA PRO A 135 -17.84 9.30 6.24
C PRO A 135 -17.13 7.99 5.91
N LYS A 136 -16.78 7.22 6.94
CA LYS A 136 -16.11 5.89 6.88
C LYS A 136 -16.78 4.85 5.97
N ARG A 137 -17.79 5.27 5.22
CA ARG A 137 -18.59 4.44 4.31
C ARG A 137 -17.81 3.87 3.13
N ASP A 138 -16.83 4.60 2.59
CA ASP A 138 -16.27 4.23 1.30
C ASP A 138 -15.24 3.11 1.39
N GLN A 139 -14.42 3.06 2.43
CA GLN A 139 -13.42 2.00 2.55
C GLN A 139 -14.04 0.66 2.98
N ASN A 140 -14.93 0.65 3.97
CA ASN A 140 -15.61 -0.58 4.39
C ASN A 140 -16.57 -1.11 3.31
N TRP A 141 -17.19 -0.22 2.55
CA TRP A 141 -18.06 -0.61 1.45
C TRP A 141 -17.27 -1.18 0.28
N LEU A 142 -16.17 -0.53 -0.15
CA LEU A 142 -15.29 -1.02 -1.22
C LEU A 142 -14.60 -2.33 -0.85
N VAL A 143 -14.13 -2.48 0.38
CA VAL A 143 -13.56 -3.73 0.89
C VAL A 143 -14.64 -4.80 1.01
N GLY A 144 -15.83 -4.46 1.48
CA GLY A 144 -16.97 -5.37 1.54
C GLY A 144 -17.39 -5.86 0.16
N GLU A 145 -17.48 -4.98 -0.84
CA GLU A 145 -17.77 -5.38 -2.23
C GLU A 145 -16.67 -6.24 -2.83
N ALA A 146 -15.40 -5.86 -2.68
CA ALA A 146 -14.28 -6.64 -3.19
C ALA A 146 -14.21 -8.03 -2.56
N LEU A 147 -14.39 -8.15 -1.24
CA LEU A 147 -14.41 -9.42 -0.52
C LEU A 147 -15.63 -10.26 -0.91
N THR A 148 -16.80 -9.66 -1.08
CA THR A 148 -18.02 -10.35 -1.48
C THR A 148 -17.89 -10.88 -2.91
N ASN A 149 -17.33 -10.07 -3.83
CA ASN A 149 -17.08 -10.49 -5.20
C ASN A 149 -16.03 -11.60 -5.27
N LEU A 150 -14.98 -11.52 -4.47
CA LEU A 150 -13.95 -12.57 -4.36
C LEU A 150 -14.56 -13.87 -3.81
N TYR A 151 -15.34 -13.79 -2.74
CA TYR A 151 -16.00 -14.94 -2.12
C TYR A 151 -16.98 -15.63 -3.09
N VAL A 152 -17.77 -14.86 -3.80
CA VAL A 152 -18.68 -15.37 -4.85
C VAL A 152 -17.90 -15.97 -6.01
N GLY A 153 -16.78 -15.35 -6.42
CA GLY A 153 -15.89 -15.87 -7.47
C GLY A 153 -15.26 -17.21 -7.09
N MET A 154 -14.73 -17.33 -5.89
CA MET A 154 -14.19 -18.60 -5.35
C MET A 154 -15.26 -19.69 -5.22
N GLY A 155 -16.48 -19.32 -4.82
CA GLY A 155 -17.61 -20.26 -4.75
C GLY A 155 -18.03 -20.78 -6.14
N ARG A 156 -17.92 -19.95 -7.18
CA ARG A 156 -18.18 -20.36 -8.58
C ARG A 156 -17.11 -21.30 -9.11
N GLU A 157 -15.85 -21.04 -8.81
CA GLU A 157 -14.72 -21.90 -9.20
C GLU A 157 -14.85 -23.29 -8.58
N LYS A 158 -15.12 -23.37 -7.28
CA LYS A 158 -15.36 -24.65 -6.57
C LYS A 158 -16.54 -25.46 -7.15
N ARG A 159 -17.49 -24.82 -7.79
CA ARG A 159 -18.63 -25.49 -8.46
C ARG A 159 -18.35 -25.84 -9.91
N GLY A 160 -17.12 -25.67 -10.42
CA GLY A 160 -16.74 -25.96 -11.81
C GLY A 160 -17.37 -25.01 -12.83
N ARG A 161 -17.90 -23.86 -12.40
CA ARG A 161 -18.39 -22.78 -13.26
C ARG A 161 -17.27 -21.77 -13.45
N GLY A 162 -16.30 -22.09 -14.30
CA GLY A 162 -15.19 -21.21 -14.62
C GLY A 162 -15.67 -19.81 -15.01
N LEU A 163 -14.80 -18.82 -14.84
CA LEU A 163 -15.01 -17.45 -15.30
C LEU A 163 -15.43 -17.48 -16.77
N VAL A 164 -16.65 -17.06 -17.05
CA VAL A 164 -17.07 -16.84 -18.44
C VAL A 164 -16.24 -15.65 -18.94
N PRO A 165 -15.41 -15.83 -19.99
CA PRO A 165 -14.66 -14.71 -20.52
C PRO A 165 -15.62 -13.62 -20.94
N ALA A 166 -15.29 -12.37 -20.60
CA ALA A 166 -16.05 -11.21 -21.03
C ALA A 166 -16.23 -11.28 -22.55
N ARG A 167 -17.48 -11.31 -23.01
CA ARG A 167 -17.77 -11.22 -24.44
C ARG A 167 -17.20 -9.89 -24.93
N SER A 168 -16.25 -9.97 -25.84
CA SER A 168 -15.88 -8.82 -26.65
C SER A 168 -17.13 -8.38 -27.40
N VAL A 169 -17.65 -7.22 -27.06
CA VAL A 169 -18.66 -6.55 -27.85
C VAL A 169 -17.94 -6.05 -29.10
N GLY A 170 -18.24 -6.70 -30.23
CA GLY A 170 -17.81 -6.24 -31.56
C GLY A 170 -18.55 -4.97 -31.98
#